data_40ed3fc58323fd174a86a40a82a0cb9d
#
_entry.id   40ed3fc58323fd174a86a40a82a0cb9d
#
_cell.length_a   1.000
_cell.length_b   1.000
_cell.length_c   1.000
_cell.angle_alpha   90.00
_cell.angle_beta   90.00
_cell.angle_gamma   90.00
#
_symmetry.space_group_name_H-M   'P 1'
#
loop_
_entity.id
_entity.type
_entity.pdbx_description
1 polymer ?
#
loop_
_entity_poly.entity_id
_entity_poly.type
_entity_poly.pdbx_seq_one_letter_code
_entity_poly.pdbx_strand_id
1 'polypeptide(L)'
;MNHQYNFQYFQGSSFSELFAQDITDAGYTFILNYPATASWATYPNTKKYFLQDGSDEATKTGYDKIGEKEPWKNLAVLGDTIPGIILSPPPDLLIDYWRECFGFGYNNLELLDRQVYLDELNQSDRFERVITLFPFDGLLPQKHAVDPDTHYRLLSKVTLADLGVPCPKYQSYNLHTCNLDEIKLPEQFPYLIKTSHGLSGEGTYIIKSASDLNYSLEEIRKYLAIKLVDTIIVSEFVKDEVQNYCVQFYVNKVGDITLIGVTQQLVTPDGKYLGGLIHYRTDMSKFYEMIAAVGQYAHQQGYFGVIGFDVLENKDGELYAIDANFRVNGSTPLCLQRHRLLELGKEVAKYSSDYRMDGTFESILVNLKPELERQDFTILSALEKVKYGKIYTEIYGIVTGETLEEMQSIEHSLHDKGLQLVS
;
A
#
# COMPACT_ATOMS: atom_id res chain seq x y z
N MET A 1 24.40 24.26 4.81
CA MET A 1 23.35 25.08 5.47
C MET A 1 22.44 24.09 6.17
N ASN A 2 22.40 24.11 7.51
CA ASN A 2 21.47 23.24 8.24
C ASN A 2 20.07 23.82 8.03
N HIS A 3 19.34 23.34 7.06
CA HIS A 3 17.91 23.54 6.98
C HIS A 3 17.29 22.75 8.15
N GLN A 4 16.87 23.45 9.17
CA GLN A 4 16.17 22.85 10.29
C GLN A 4 14.76 22.56 9.79
N TYR A 5 14.52 21.32 9.31
CA TYR A 5 13.19 20.86 8.94
C TYR A 5 12.33 20.81 10.20
N ASN A 6 11.15 21.43 10.16
CA ASN A 6 10.18 21.43 11.26
C ASN A 6 8.93 20.64 10.84
N PHE A 7 9.12 19.38 10.49
CA PHE A 7 7.99 18.51 10.16
C PHE A 7 7.22 18.12 11.40
N GLN A 8 5.88 18.13 11.30
CA GLN A 8 4.99 17.71 12.35
C GLN A 8 4.45 16.31 12.07
N TYR A 9 4.30 15.50 13.12
CA TYR A 9 3.59 14.24 13.01
C TYR A 9 2.08 14.51 12.96
N PHE A 10 1.40 13.70 12.13
CA PHE A 10 -0.05 13.64 12.11
C PHE A 10 -0.60 13.28 13.50
N GLN A 11 -1.61 14.03 13.96
CA GLN A 11 -2.19 13.88 15.29
C GLN A 11 -3.58 13.20 15.25
N GLY A 12 -4.14 12.96 14.08
CA GLY A 12 -5.39 12.21 13.91
C GLY A 12 -5.17 10.71 13.77
N SER A 13 -6.23 9.99 13.44
CA SER A 13 -6.25 8.53 13.30
C SER A 13 -6.94 8.03 12.03
N SER A 14 -7.39 8.92 11.16
CA SER A 14 -8.16 8.58 9.95
C SER A 14 -7.68 9.28 8.68
N PHE A 15 -8.05 8.72 7.52
CA PHE A 15 -7.83 9.38 6.24
C PHE A 15 -8.61 10.68 6.12
N SER A 16 -9.86 10.71 6.59
CA SER A 16 -10.68 11.92 6.54
C SER A 16 -10.02 13.09 7.27
N GLU A 17 -9.45 12.85 8.45
CA GLU A 17 -8.73 13.88 9.22
C GLU A 17 -7.41 14.28 8.53
N LEU A 18 -6.70 13.31 7.94
CA LEU A 18 -5.45 13.60 7.22
C LEU A 18 -5.69 14.47 5.99
N PHE A 19 -6.71 14.13 5.20
CA PHE A 19 -7.06 14.87 3.98
C PHE A 19 -7.85 16.16 4.24
N ALA A 20 -8.36 16.38 5.46
CA ALA A 20 -9.03 17.64 5.84
C ALA A 20 -8.12 18.87 5.70
N GLN A 21 -6.81 18.68 5.59
CA GLN A 21 -5.85 19.75 5.28
C GLN A 21 -6.09 20.39 3.89
N ASP A 22 -6.66 19.63 2.95
CA ASP A 22 -6.86 20.04 1.55
C ASP A 22 -8.31 20.02 1.11
N ILE A 23 -9.18 19.32 1.85
CA ILE A 23 -10.56 19.04 1.47
C ILE A 23 -11.47 19.65 2.50
N THR A 24 -12.05 20.78 2.13
CA THR A 24 -12.99 21.55 2.96
C THR A 24 -14.42 21.51 2.41
N ASP A 25 -14.61 21.02 1.19
CA ASP A 25 -15.90 20.95 0.50
C ASP A 25 -16.41 19.50 0.37
N ALA A 26 -17.71 19.37 0.15
CA ALA A 26 -18.40 18.08 0.08
C ALA A 26 -18.22 17.33 -1.27
N GLY A 27 -17.48 17.91 -2.22
CA GLY A 27 -17.35 17.36 -3.59
C GLY A 27 -16.36 16.19 -3.71
N TYR A 28 -15.61 15.87 -2.64
CA TYR A 28 -14.63 14.79 -2.68
C TYR A 28 -15.18 13.47 -2.15
N THR A 29 -14.69 12.36 -2.72
CA THR A 29 -14.92 11.01 -2.20
C THR A 29 -13.67 10.15 -2.33
N PHE A 30 -13.57 9.11 -1.50
CA PHE A 30 -12.54 8.07 -1.64
C PHE A 30 -13.07 6.88 -2.42
N ILE A 31 -12.22 6.29 -3.25
CA ILE A 31 -12.33 4.91 -3.69
C ILE A 31 -11.02 4.20 -3.39
N LEU A 32 -11.05 3.27 -2.45
CA LEU A 32 -9.87 2.59 -1.91
C LEU A 32 -9.69 1.19 -2.52
N ASN A 33 -10.41 0.91 -3.60
CA ASN A 33 -10.28 -0.30 -4.39
C ASN A 33 -9.15 -0.15 -5.42
N TYR A 34 -8.60 -1.28 -5.84
CA TYR A 34 -7.76 -1.31 -7.04
C TYR A 34 -8.60 -1.09 -8.31
N PRO A 35 -8.04 -0.45 -9.35
CA PRO A 35 -8.80 -0.03 -10.53
C PRO A 35 -9.24 -1.17 -11.46
N ALA A 36 -8.94 -2.40 -11.13
CA ALA A 36 -9.09 -3.53 -12.06
C ALA A 36 -10.50 -4.12 -12.14
N THR A 37 -11.51 -3.65 -11.39
CA THR A 37 -12.74 -4.38 -11.17
C THR A 37 -13.78 -4.38 -12.27
N ALA A 38 -13.96 -3.26 -12.97
CA ALA A 38 -15.07 -3.17 -13.93
C ALA A 38 -14.68 -3.48 -15.36
N SER A 39 -13.39 -3.43 -15.67
CA SER A 39 -12.92 -3.44 -17.06
C SER A 39 -12.35 -4.77 -17.55
N TRP A 40 -12.51 -5.83 -16.78
CA TRP A 40 -11.97 -7.17 -17.12
C TRP A 40 -12.40 -7.70 -18.47
N ALA A 41 -13.63 -7.44 -18.87
CA ALA A 41 -14.16 -7.90 -20.15
C ALA A 41 -13.46 -7.23 -21.36
N THR A 42 -12.82 -6.09 -21.16
CA THR A 42 -12.18 -5.29 -22.20
C THR A 42 -10.65 -5.29 -22.14
N TYR A 43 -10.08 -5.93 -21.13
CA TYR A 43 -8.64 -6.10 -20.95
C TYR A 43 -8.04 -7.03 -21.99
N PRO A 44 -6.80 -6.89 -22.35
CA PRO A 44 -5.76 -5.91 -22.01
C PRO A 44 -5.53 -4.86 -23.09
N ASN A 45 -6.28 -4.87 -24.19
CA ASN A 45 -5.87 -4.20 -25.43
C ASN A 45 -6.07 -2.68 -25.45
N THR A 46 -6.81 -2.12 -24.47
CA THR A 46 -7.18 -0.69 -24.44
C THR A 46 -6.81 0.00 -23.11
N LYS A 47 -6.22 -0.73 -22.17
CA LYS A 47 -5.86 -0.21 -20.85
C LYS A 47 -4.73 0.81 -20.95
N LYS A 48 -4.95 2.02 -20.45
CA LYS A 48 -3.94 3.07 -20.38
C LYS A 48 -3.12 2.97 -19.10
N TYR A 49 -3.80 2.71 -17.98
CA TYR A 49 -3.19 2.56 -16.66
C TYR A 49 -3.21 1.10 -16.24
N PHE A 50 -2.07 0.45 -16.25
CA PHE A 50 -1.95 -0.94 -15.85
C PHE A 50 -1.06 -1.09 -14.61
N LEU A 51 -1.32 -2.12 -13.84
CA LEU A 51 -0.52 -2.53 -12.70
C LEU A 51 -0.01 -3.95 -12.97
N GLN A 52 1.29 -4.13 -12.80
CA GLN A 52 1.89 -5.44 -12.98
C GLN A 52 2.07 -6.12 -11.63
N ASP A 53 1.00 -6.65 -11.09
CA ASP A 53 0.96 -7.34 -9.81
C ASP A 53 0.40 -8.77 -9.92
N GLY A 54 0.31 -9.32 -11.13
CA GLY A 54 -0.36 -10.58 -11.36
C GLY A 54 -1.88 -10.56 -11.10
N SER A 55 -2.40 -9.49 -10.48
CA SER A 55 -3.82 -9.34 -10.20
C SER A 55 -4.64 -9.33 -11.47
N ASP A 56 -4.06 -8.89 -12.56
CA ASP A 56 -4.70 -8.84 -13.87
C ASP A 56 -4.90 -10.22 -14.51
N GLU A 57 -4.11 -11.23 -14.18
CA GLU A 57 -4.23 -12.61 -14.70
C GLU A 57 -4.72 -13.61 -13.64
N ALA A 58 -4.26 -13.49 -12.41
CA ALA A 58 -4.75 -14.29 -11.29
C ALA A 58 -6.24 -14.06 -11.01
N THR A 59 -6.80 -13.08 -11.62
CA THR A 59 -8.05 -12.43 -11.28
C THR A 59 -9.28 -13.07 -11.87
N LYS A 60 -9.21 -14.03 -12.71
CA LYS A 60 -10.41 -14.86 -12.89
C LYS A 60 -10.77 -15.64 -11.63
N THR A 61 -9.83 -15.77 -10.68
CA THR A 61 -10.03 -16.50 -9.41
C THR A 61 -9.44 -15.83 -8.17
N GLY A 62 -8.51 -14.90 -8.31
CA GLY A 62 -7.81 -14.22 -7.20
C GLY A 62 -8.30 -12.82 -6.90
N TYR A 63 -8.92 -12.16 -7.88
CA TYR A 63 -9.40 -10.79 -7.77
C TYR A 63 -10.50 -10.65 -6.70
N ASP A 64 -11.41 -11.60 -6.59
CA ASP A 64 -12.43 -11.60 -5.52
C ASP A 64 -11.80 -11.56 -4.12
N LYS A 65 -10.57 -12.06 -3.98
CA LYS A 65 -9.85 -12.12 -2.69
C LYS A 65 -9.18 -10.80 -2.32
N ILE A 66 -8.47 -10.17 -3.26
CA ILE A 66 -7.81 -8.87 -3.06
C ILE A 66 -8.86 -7.76 -3.13
N GLY A 67 -9.86 -7.90 -4.03
CA GLY A 67 -10.92 -6.93 -4.24
C GLY A 67 -11.86 -6.70 -3.06
N GLU A 68 -11.90 -7.62 -2.09
CA GLU A 68 -12.75 -7.50 -0.90
C GLU A 68 -11.97 -7.06 0.34
N LYS A 69 -10.95 -7.82 0.74
CA LYS A 69 -10.20 -7.57 1.98
C LYS A 69 -9.34 -6.31 1.93
N GLU A 70 -8.71 -6.07 0.80
CA GLU A 70 -7.72 -4.99 0.66
C GLU A 70 -8.34 -3.59 0.81
N PRO A 71 -9.48 -3.26 0.20
CA PRO A 71 -10.19 -2.03 0.49
C PRO A 71 -10.65 -1.92 1.95
N TRP A 72 -11.14 -3.01 2.56
CA TRP A 72 -11.71 -2.97 3.91
C TRP A 72 -10.71 -2.53 4.98
N LYS A 73 -9.44 -2.93 4.89
CA LYS A 73 -8.43 -2.46 5.85
C LYS A 73 -8.24 -0.94 5.83
N ASN A 74 -8.40 -0.33 4.66
CA ASN A 74 -8.33 1.12 4.52
C ASN A 74 -9.62 1.79 4.99
N LEU A 75 -10.79 1.15 4.74
CA LEU A 75 -12.08 1.61 5.22
C LEU A 75 -12.16 1.63 6.74
N ALA A 76 -11.53 0.67 7.43
CA ALA A 76 -11.45 0.64 8.88
C ALA A 76 -10.92 1.95 9.50
N VAL A 77 -10.08 2.67 8.79
CA VAL A 77 -9.48 3.94 9.21
C VAL A 77 -9.86 5.11 8.30
N LEU A 78 -11.00 5.02 7.60
CA LEU A 78 -11.47 6.07 6.70
C LEU A 78 -11.83 7.35 7.46
N GLY A 79 -12.49 7.22 8.63
CA GLY A 79 -13.11 8.35 9.34
C GLY A 79 -14.48 8.72 8.77
N ASP A 80 -15.10 9.79 9.28
CA ASP A 80 -16.52 10.07 9.09
C ASP A 80 -16.83 11.25 8.14
N THR A 81 -15.84 12.07 7.78
CA THR A 81 -16.13 13.36 7.13
C THR A 81 -16.10 13.31 5.61
N ILE A 82 -15.26 12.47 5.01
CA ILE A 82 -15.19 12.32 3.56
C ILE A 82 -15.88 11.02 3.16
N PRO A 83 -16.83 11.04 2.20
CA PRO A 83 -17.48 9.82 1.71
C PRO A 83 -16.50 8.79 1.18
N GLY A 84 -16.78 7.52 1.44
CA GLY A 84 -16.04 6.38 0.88
C GLY A 84 -16.93 5.53 -0.02
N ILE A 85 -16.57 5.41 -1.29
CA ILE A 85 -17.23 4.49 -2.22
C ILE A 85 -16.75 3.07 -1.94
N ILE A 86 -17.69 2.16 -1.77
CA ILE A 86 -17.45 0.74 -1.60
C ILE A 86 -18.09 -0.05 -2.75
N LEU A 87 -17.34 -1.01 -3.29
CA LEU A 87 -17.80 -1.90 -4.36
C LEU A 87 -18.15 -3.30 -3.85
N SER A 88 -17.75 -3.60 -2.61
CA SER A 88 -18.10 -4.80 -1.86
C SER A 88 -18.25 -4.41 -0.40
N PRO A 89 -19.45 -4.50 0.19
CA PRO A 89 -19.65 -4.07 1.56
C PRO A 89 -18.94 -5.02 2.53
N PRO A 90 -18.24 -4.49 3.56
CA PRO A 90 -17.81 -5.31 4.68
C PRO A 90 -19.03 -5.94 5.38
N PRO A 91 -18.89 -7.11 6.01
CA PRO A 91 -19.93 -7.66 6.86
C PRO A 91 -20.34 -6.67 7.97
N ASP A 92 -21.62 -6.59 8.29
CA ASP A 92 -22.13 -5.69 9.34
C ASP A 92 -21.40 -5.88 10.68
N LEU A 93 -21.11 -7.12 11.04
CA LEU A 93 -20.37 -7.46 12.26
C LEU A 93 -18.95 -6.88 12.26
N LEU A 94 -18.31 -6.76 11.10
CA LEU A 94 -17.00 -6.12 10.98
C LEU A 94 -17.09 -4.60 11.14
N ILE A 95 -18.13 -3.98 10.59
CA ILE A 95 -18.40 -2.56 10.76
C ILE A 95 -18.72 -2.25 12.24
N ASP A 96 -19.52 -3.08 12.89
CA ASP A 96 -19.84 -2.92 14.31
C ASP A 96 -18.58 -3.02 15.19
N TYR A 97 -17.72 -4.01 14.90
CA TYR A 97 -16.42 -4.11 15.55
C TYR A 97 -15.56 -2.84 15.33
N TRP A 98 -15.50 -2.30 14.10
CA TRP A 98 -14.76 -1.08 13.84
C TRP A 98 -15.33 0.14 14.58
N ARG A 99 -16.67 0.26 14.70
CA ARG A 99 -17.31 1.32 15.49
C ARG A 99 -16.84 1.31 16.93
N GLU A 100 -16.77 0.13 17.53
CA GLU A 100 -16.29 -0.04 18.91
C GLU A 100 -14.77 0.22 19.02
N CYS A 101 -13.98 -0.25 18.05
CA CYS A 101 -12.52 -0.18 18.09
C CYS A 101 -11.98 1.22 17.76
N PHE A 102 -12.50 1.87 16.71
CA PHE A 102 -11.98 3.13 16.19
C PHE A 102 -12.84 4.35 16.55
N GLY A 103 -14.08 4.15 16.97
CA GLY A 103 -15.01 5.22 17.35
C GLY A 103 -15.62 5.99 16.19
N PHE A 104 -15.46 5.54 14.93
CA PHE A 104 -16.08 6.14 13.75
C PHE A 104 -17.49 5.58 13.52
N GLY A 105 -18.38 6.40 12.95
CA GLY A 105 -19.78 6.01 12.68
C GLY A 105 -19.97 5.21 11.41
N TYR A 106 -19.07 5.37 10.42
CA TYR A 106 -19.15 4.75 9.08
C TYR A 106 -20.47 5.01 8.33
N ASN A 107 -21.11 6.17 8.62
CA ASN A 107 -22.34 6.59 7.95
C ASN A 107 -22.10 7.22 6.58
N ASN A 108 -20.84 7.45 6.24
CA ASN A 108 -20.35 8.05 5.00
C ASN A 108 -19.93 7.01 3.96
N LEU A 109 -20.18 5.73 4.17
CA LEU A 109 -19.91 4.67 3.20
C LEU A 109 -21.06 4.55 2.20
N GLU A 110 -20.73 4.55 0.90
CA GLU A 110 -21.70 4.45 -0.18
C GLU A 110 -21.38 3.25 -1.07
N LEU A 111 -22.34 2.34 -1.14
CA LEU A 111 -22.25 1.17 -2.01
C LEU A 111 -22.65 1.55 -3.43
N LEU A 112 -21.74 1.33 -4.38
CA LEU A 112 -22.01 1.40 -5.82
C LEU A 112 -21.88 0.02 -6.45
N ASP A 113 -22.69 -0.22 -7.49
CA ASP A 113 -22.61 -1.46 -8.25
C ASP A 113 -21.30 -1.52 -9.04
N ARG A 114 -20.56 -2.60 -8.88
CA ARG A 114 -19.28 -2.86 -9.57
C ARG A 114 -19.36 -2.75 -11.08
N GLN A 115 -20.51 -3.00 -11.69
CA GLN A 115 -20.64 -2.98 -13.15
C GLN A 115 -20.81 -1.58 -13.72
N VAL A 116 -21.34 -0.64 -12.94
CA VAL A 116 -21.72 0.70 -13.41
C VAL A 116 -21.10 1.84 -12.61
N TYR A 117 -20.31 1.58 -11.54
CA TYR A 117 -19.79 2.61 -10.64
C TYR A 117 -19.00 3.70 -11.35
N LEU A 118 -18.26 3.38 -12.42
CA LEU A 118 -17.50 4.39 -13.19
C LEU A 118 -18.46 5.33 -13.92
N ASP A 119 -19.54 4.81 -14.50
CA ASP A 119 -20.56 5.63 -15.16
C ASP A 119 -21.29 6.50 -14.15
N GLU A 120 -21.63 5.95 -12.98
CA GLU A 120 -22.27 6.69 -11.89
C GLU A 120 -21.37 7.82 -11.37
N LEU A 121 -20.09 7.56 -11.13
CA LEU A 121 -19.11 8.58 -10.72
C LEU A 121 -18.90 9.65 -11.79
N ASN A 122 -18.82 9.26 -13.06
CA ASN A 122 -18.64 10.20 -14.18
C ASN A 122 -19.84 11.14 -14.33
N GLN A 123 -21.05 10.68 -14.09
CA GLN A 123 -22.28 11.43 -14.23
C GLN A 123 -22.70 12.17 -12.94
N SER A 124 -22.12 11.84 -11.81
CA SER A 124 -22.49 12.41 -10.52
C SER A 124 -22.06 13.88 -10.39
N ASP A 125 -23.00 14.76 -10.10
CA ASP A 125 -22.73 16.14 -9.68
C ASP A 125 -22.31 16.21 -8.20
N ARG A 126 -22.59 15.17 -7.43
CA ARG A 126 -22.27 15.10 -6.01
C ARG A 126 -20.80 14.80 -5.76
N PHE A 127 -20.19 13.95 -6.58
CA PHE A 127 -18.77 13.60 -6.51
C PHE A 127 -18.00 14.31 -7.62
N GLU A 128 -17.47 15.47 -7.28
CA GLU A 128 -16.68 16.28 -8.24
C GLU A 128 -15.28 15.69 -8.41
N ARG A 129 -14.70 15.14 -7.34
CA ARG A 129 -13.34 14.62 -7.30
C ARG A 129 -13.28 13.30 -6.52
N VAL A 130 -12.58 12.34 -7.10
CA VAL A 130 -12.36 11.01 -6.52
C VAL A 130 -10.90 10.84 -6.15
N ILE A 131 -10.64 10.59 -4.87
CA ILE A 131 -9.31 10.24 -4.37
C ILE A 131 -9.15 8.73 -4.57
N THR A 132 -8.12 8.35 -5.32
CA THR A 132 -7.87 6.96 -5.72
C THR A 132 -6.49 6.50 -5.27
N LEU A 133 -6.31 5.19 -5.10
CA LEU A 133 -4.98 4.60 -4.86
C LEU A 133 -4.15 4.60 -6.16
N PHE A 134 -4.79 4.41 -7.28
CA PHE A 134 -4.24 4.38 -8.62
C PHE A 134 -5.20 5.07 -9.57
N PRO A 135 -4.76 5.62 -10.69
CA PRO A 135 -5.67 6.14 -11.69
C PRO A 135 -6.54 5.02 -12.28
N PHE A 136 -7.80 5.33 -12.54
CA PHE A 136 -8.77 4.39 -13.09
C PHE A 136 -8.99 4.62 -14.58
N ASP A 137 -8.82 3.56 -15.39
CA ASP A 137 -9.34 3.56 -16.75
C ASP A 137 -10.87 3.64 -16.74
N GLY A 138 -11.42 4.52 -17.53
CA GLY A 138 -12.87 4.76 -17.62
C GLY A 138 -13.43 5.83 -16.67
N LEU A 139 -12.70 6.22 -15.62
CA LEU A 139 -13.03 7.44 -14.86
C LEU A 139 -12.51 8.66 -15.64
N LEU A 140 -13.37 9.68 -15.83
CA LEU A 140 -12.97 10.91 -16.55
C LEU A 140 -11.80 11.61 -15.88
N PRO A 141 -10.82 12.15 -16.62
CA PRO A 141 -9.62 12.78 -16.05
C PRO A 141 -9.95 13.85 -15.00
N GLN A 142 -10.96 14.70 -15.29
CA GLN A 142 -11.39 15.77 -14.37
C GLN A 142 -12.07 15.25 -13.08
N LYS A 143 -12.45 13.98 -13.02
CA LYS A 143 -13.01 13.35 -11.83
C LYS A 143 -11.93 12.84 -10.86
N HIS A 144 -10.70 12.63 -11.32
CA HIS A 144 -9.62 12.28 -10.40
C HIS A 144 -9.20 13.49 -9.56
N ALA A 145 -8.92 13.27 -8.28
CA ALA A 145 -8.43 14.32 -7.36
C ALA A 145 -7.01 14.79 -7.75
N VAL A 146 -6.18 13.89 -8.24
CA VAL A 146 -4.88 14.14 -8.86
C VAL A 146 -4.99 13.80 -10.33
N ASP A 147 -4.41 14.61 -11.23
CA ASP A 147 -4.38 14.31 -12.67
C ASP A 147 -3.91 12.86 -12.93
N PRO A 148 -4.68 12.03 -13.63
CA PRO A 148 -4.41 10.60 -13.71
C PRO A 148 -3.13 10.24 -14.48
N ASP A 149 -2.72 11.04 -15.47
CA ASP A 149 -1.48 10.83 -16.21
C ASP A 149 -0.27 11.16 -15.34
N THR A 150 -0.36 12.24 -14.59
CA THR A 150 0.65 12.60 -13.59
C THR A 150 0.74 11.55 -12.50
N HIS A 151 -0.39 11.11 -11.96
CA HIS A 151 -0.42 10.08 -10.90
C HIS A 151 0.20 8.77 -11.40
N TYR A 152 -0.18 8.31 -12.60
CA TYR A 152 0.38 7.09 -13.18
C TYR A 152 1.89 7.19 -13.40
N ARG A 153 2.37 8.33 -13.92
CA ARG A 153 3.80 8.58 -14.10
C ARG A 153 4.55 8.57 -12.78
N LEU A 154 3.99 9.19 -11.72
CA LEU A 154 4.60 9.20 -10.38
C LEU A 154 4.69 7.81 -9.75
N LEU A 155 3.76 6.91 -10.07
CA LEU A 155 3.78 5.51 -9.61
C LEU A 155 4.81 4.64 -10.36
N SER A 156 5.45 5.19 -11.39
CA SER A 156 6.47 4.47 -12.14
C SER A 156 7.82 4.51 -11.43
N LYS A 157 8.45 3.34 -11.27
CA LYS A 157 9.81 3.21 -10.73
C LYS A 157 10.88 3.95 -11.57
N VAL A 158 10.56 4.31 -12.81
CA VAL A 158 11.45 5.10 -13.68
C VAL A 158 11.67 6.51 -13.12
N THR A 159 10.71 7.06 -12.36
CA THR A 159 10.82 8.42 -11.80
C THR A 159 11.73 8.52 -10.58
N LEU A 160 12.25 7.40 -10.07
CA LEU A 160 13.03 7.37 -8.83
C LEU A 160 14.26 8.29 -8.87
N ALA A 161 14.95 8.39 -10.02
CA ALA A 161 16.11 9.29 -10.17
C ALA A 161 15.70 10.78 -10.16
N ASP A 162 14.46 11.10 -10.53
CA ASP A 162 13.98 12.48 -10.60
C ASP A 162 13.64 13.05 -9.22
N LEU A 163 13.51 12.19 -8.20
CA LEU A 163 13.16 12.58 -6.83
C LEU A 163 14.25 13.36 -6.10
N GLY A 164 15.47 13.41 -6.64
CA GLY A 164 16.61 14.13 -6.03
C GLY A 164 17.14 13.48 -4.74
N VAL A 165 16.92 12.18 -4.55
CA VAL A 165 17.35 11.40 -3.38
C VAL A 165 18.39 10.34 -3.81
N PRO A 166 19.27 9.89 -2.90
CA PRO A 166 20.14 8.76 -3.18
C PRO A 166 19.32 7.53 -3.59
N CYS A 167 19.66 6.93 -4.72
CA CYS A 167 19.06 5.69 -5.21
C CYS A 167 20.11 4.83 -5.90
N PRO A 168 19.90 3.49 -6.01
CA PRO A 168 20.78 2.63 -6.79
C PRO A 168 20.84 3.10 -8.25
N LYS A 169 22.00 3.03 -8.89
CA LYS A 169 22.09 3.36 -10.31
C LYS A 169 21.25 2.37 -11.11
N TYR A 170 20.54 2.88 -12.10
CA TYR A 170 19.73 2.04 -12.98
C TYR A 170 19.67 2.58 -14.40
N GLN A 171 19.24 1.74 -15.31
CA GLN A 171 18.91 2.07 -16.68
C GLN A 171 17.53 1.54 -17.01
N SER A 172 16.69 2.37 -17.62
CA SER A 172 15.36 1.99 -18.08
C SER A 172 15.35 1.71 -19.58
N TYR A 173 14.51 0.74 -19.99
CA TYR A 173 14.34 0.32 -21.37
C TYR A 173 12.87 0.27 -21.72
N ASN A 174 12.45 1.09 -22.69
CA ASN A 174 11.09 1.06 -23.22
C ASN A 174 10.98 -0.08 -24.25
N LEU A 175 10.16 -1.09 -23.96
CA LEU A 175 9.99 -2.30 -24.75
C LEU A 175 9.15 -2.10 -26.03
N HIS A 176 8.59 -0.91 -26.25
CA HIS A 176 8.01 -0.55 -27.55
C HIS A 176 9.07 -0.15 -28.57
N THR A 177 10.24 0.30 -28.10
CA THR A 177 11.32 0.82 -28.96
C THR A 177 12.60 -0.01 -28.89
N CYS A 178 12.70 -0.93 -27.93
CA CYS A 178 13.83 -1.80 -27.69
C CYS A 178 13.39 -3.25 -27.58
N ASN A 179 14.10 -4.16 -28.24
CA ASN A 179 13.85 -5.59 -28.08
C ASN A 179 14.42 -6.08 -26.74
N LEU A 180 13.66 -6.86 -26.00
CA LEU A 180 14.08 -7.45 -24.73
C LEU A 180 15.39 -8.25 -24.85
N ASP A 181 15.62 -8.92 -25.99
CA ASP A 181 16.82 -9.71 -26.23
C ASP A 181 18.06 -8.88 -26.59
N GLU A 182 17.89 -7.58 -26.85
CA GLU A 182 18.98 -6.64 -27.19
C GLU A 182 19.37 -5.74 -26.02
N ILE A 183 18.73 -5.90 -24.86
CA ILE A 183 19.00 -5.11 -23.68
C ILE A 183 20.40 -5.44 -23.13
N LYS A 184 21.17 -4.38 -22.85
CA LYS A 184 22.49 -4.53 -22.25
C LYS A 184 22.36 -4.80 -20.76
N LEU A 185 22.59 -6.06 -20.37
CA LEU A 185 22.56 -6.50 -18.98
C LEU A 185 23.96 -6.43 -18.34
N PRO A 186 24.09 -6.27 -17.01
CA PRO A 186 25.36 -6.36 -16.29
C PRO A 186 25.98 -7.76 -16.44
N GLU A 187 27.31 -7.82 -16.60
CA GLU A 187 28.06 -9.08 -16.68
C GLU A 187 28.22 -9.76 -15.31
N GLN A 188 28.11 -8.97 -14.23
CA GLN A 188 28.33 -9.45 -12.86
C GLN A 188 27.03 -9.48 -12.04
N PHE A 189 26.86 -10.55 -11.30
CA PHE A 189 25.78 -10.72 -10.32
C PHE A 189 26.21 -10.22 -8.91
N PRO A 190 25.24 -9.85 -8.03
CA PRO A 190 23.82 -9.71 -8.28
C PRO A 190 23.44 -8.33 -8.85
N TYR A 191 22.30 -8.27 -9.54
CA TYR A 191 21.62 -7.04 -9.95
C TYR A 191 20.11 -7.28 -9.95
N LEU A 192 19.29 -6.24 -10.21
CA LEU A 192 17.85 -6.36 -10.28
C LEU A 192 17.33 -6.06 -11.68
N ILE A 193 16.25 -6.77 -12.05
CA ILE A 193 15.37 -6.36 -13.14
C ILE A 193 14.02 -6.03 -12.51
N LYS A 194 13.47 -4.85 -12.80
CA LYS A 194 12.16 -4.42 -12.31
C LYS A 194 11.30 -4.00 -13.49
N THR A 195 10.00 -4.19 -13.36
CA THR A 195 9.03 -3.55 -14.25
C THR A 195 8.74 -2.14 -13.76
N SER A 196 8.31 -1.25 -14.64
CA SER A 196 8.04 0.15 -14.31
C SER A 196 6.96 0.31 -13.25
N HIS A 197 5.93 -0.53 -13.28
CA HIS A 197 4.82 -0.54 -12.32
C HIS A 197 4.67 -1.94 -11.74
N GLY A 198 4.35 -2.02 -10.46
CA GLY A 198 4.13 -3.27 -9.74
C GLY A 198 3.68 -3.02 -8.31
N LEU A 199 3.17 -4.04 -7.64
CA LEU A 199 2.69 -4.00 -6.26
C LEU A 199 3.36 -5.09 -5.43
N SER A 200 3.57 -4.82 -4.14
CA SER A 200 3.96 -5.84 -3.14
C SER A 200 5.19 -6.69 -3.53
N GLY A 201 6.12 -6.13 -4.31
CA GLY A 201 7.29 -6.84 -4.81
C GLY A 201 7.11 -7.53 -6.17
N GLU A 202 5.87 -7.65 -6.69
CA GLU A 202 5.64 -8.19 -8.03
C GLU A 202 6.35 -7.35 -9.10
N GLY A 203 6.88 -8.03 -10.12
CA GLY A 203 7.67 -7.38 -11.17
C GLY A 203 9.08 -6.98 -10.74
N THR A 204 9.56 -7.42 -9.57
CA THR A 204 10.95 -7.23 -9.12
C THR A 204 11.66 -8.57 -9.06
N TYR A 205 12.75 -8.70 -9.81
CA TYR A 205 13.54 -9.92 -9.93
C TYR A 205 14.96 -9.67 -9.46
N ILE A 206 15.40 -10.42 -8.44
CA ILE A 206 16.78 -10.40 -7.96
C ILE A 206 17.58 -11.43 -8.77
N ILE A 207 18.50 -10.96 -9.57
CA ILE A 207 19.29 -11.80 -10.47
C ILE A 207 20.62 -12.14 -9.80
N LYS A 208 20.72 -13.34 -9.24
CA LYS A 208 21.91 -13.89 -8.58
C LYS A 208 22.65 -14.90 -9.46
N SER A 209 22.01 -15.36 -10.54
CA SER A 209 22.54 -16.38 -11.43
C SER A 209 21.93 -16.27 -12.84
N ALA A 210 22.53 -16.98 -13.81
CA ALA A 210 21.96 -17.11 -15.15
C ALA A 210 20.58 -17.80 -15.15
N SER A 211 20.30 -18.67 -14.18
CA SER A 211 18.99 -19.31 -14.05
C SER A 211 17.93 -18.29 -13.64
N ASP A 212 18.22 -17.39 -12.69
CA ASP A 212 17.31 -16.33 -12.27
C ASP A 212 17.03 -15.37 -13.43
N LEU A 213 18.06 -15.05 -14.22
CA LEU A 213 17.91 -14.23 -15.41
C LEU A 213 16.96 -14.86 -16.42
N ASN A 214 17.15 -16.14 -16.76
CA ASN A 214 16.32 -16.83 -17.71
C ASN A 214 14.85 -16.86 -17.25
N TYR A 215 14.63 -17.18 -15.99
CA TYR A 215 13.28 -17.15 -15.39
C TYR A 215 12.63 -15.76 -15.49
N SER A 216 13.35 -14.71 -15.09
CA SER A 216 12.81 -13.35 -15.11
C SER A 216 12.48 -12.88 -16.54
N LEU A 217 13.32 -13.18 -17.52
CA LEU A 217 13.05 -12.83 -18.91
C LEU A 217 11.84 -13.58 -19.48
N GLU A 218 11.62 -14.85 -19.08
CA GLU A 218 10.43 -15.61 -19.47
C GLU A 218 9.16 -14.99 -18.89
N GLU A 219 9.16 -14.61 -17.60
CA GLU A 219 8.03 -13.94 -16.98
C GLU A 219 7.75 -12.58 -17.64
N ILE A 220 8.77 -11.76 -17.87
CA ILE A 220 8.62 -10.47 -18.55
C ILE A 220 8.05 -10.64 -19.96
N ARG A 221 8.47 -11.68 -20.72
CA ARG A 221 7.90 -11.97 -22.04
C ARG A 221 6.41 -12.30 -21.97
N LYS A 222 5.96 -13.04 -20.94
CA LYS A 222 4.53 -13.31 -20.72
C LYS A 222 3.74 -12.03 -20.50
N TYR A 223 4.22 -11.16 -19.62
CA TYR A 223 3.56 -9.87 -19.35
C TYR A 223 3.60 -8.93 -20.56
N LEU A 224 4.69 -8.93 -21.31
CA LEU A 224 4.80 -8.17 -22.56
C LEU A 224 3.81 -8.64 -23.62
N ALA A 225 3.61 -9.97 -23.75
CA ALA A 225 2.68 -10.56 -24.71
C ALA A 225 1.21 -10.15 -24.45
N ILE A 226 0.83 -9.93 -23.20
CA ILE A 226 -0.50 -9.46 -22.81
C ILE A 226 -0.54 -7.94 -22.53
N LYS A 227 0.52 -7.22 -22.87
CA LYS A 227 0.64 -5.75 -22.75
C LYS A 227 0.48 -5.20 -21.31
N LEU A 228 0.92 -5.95 -20.34
CA LEU A 228 0.97 -5.52 -18.92
C LEU A 228 2.31 -4.89 -18.54
N VAL A 229 3.29 -4.88 -19.42
CA VAL A 229 4.57 -4.21 -19.22
C VAL A 229 4.99 -3.52 -20.51
N ASP A 230 5.49 -2.31 -20.40
CA ASP A 230 6.05 -1.52 -21.49
C ASP A 230 7.50 -1.07 -21.24
N THR A 231 7.91 -1.09 -19.98
CA THR A 231 9.21 -0.58 -19.57
C THR A 231 9.78 -1.46 -18.46
N ILE A 232 11.06 -1.81 -18.60
CA ILE A 232 11.83 -2.48 -17.55
C ILE A 232 13.00 -1.59 -17.11
N ILE A 233 13.48 -1.88 -15.91
CA ILE A 233 14.56 -1.18 -15.24
C ILE A 233 15.59 -2.23 -14.84
N VAL A 234 16.83 -2.04 -15.24
CA VAL A 234 18.00 -2.81 -14.78
C VAL A 234 18.74 -1.97 -13.75
N SER A 235 18.82 -2.44 -12.52
CA SER A 235 19.32 -1.67 -11.36
C SER A 235 20.44 -2.40 -10.63
N GLU A 236 21.36 -1.63 -10.06
CA GLU A 236 22.35 -2.12 -9.10
C GLU A 236 21.65 -2.76 -7.90
N PHE A 237 22.26 -3.81 -7.36
CA PHE A 237 21.85 -4.45 -6.11
C PHE A 237 22.52 -3.74 -4.94
N VAL A 238 21.73 -3.26 -3.98
CA VAL A 238 22.26 -2.69 -2.73
C VAL A 238 22.81 -3.82 -1.87
N LYS A 239 24.11 -3.81 -1.63
CA LYS A 239 24.79 -4.83 -0.83
C LYS A 239 24.75 -4.51 0.66
N ASP A 240 24.89 -5.55 1.46
CA ASP A 240 24.98 -5.43 2.92
C ASP A 240 23.79 -4.66 3.53
N GLU A 241 22.59 -4.87 2.99
CA GLU A 241 21.36 -4.35 3.55
C GLU A 241 21.19 -4.84 4.99
N VAL A 242 20.89 -3.91 5.89
CA VAL A 242 20.61 -4.19 7.29
C VAL A 242 19.15 -3.88 7.65
N GLN A 243 18.51 -2.97 6.88
CA GLN A 243 17.13 -2.59 7.15
C GLN A 243 16.41 -2.12 5.88
N ASN A 244 15.14 -2.48 5.79
CA ASN A 244 14.21 -2.03 4.76
C ASN A 244 13.08 -1.22 5.42
N TYR A 245 12.92 0.04 5.04
CA TYR A 245 11.91 0.95 5.59
C TYR A 245 10.89 1.34 4.53
N CYS A 246 9.64 1.57 4.97
CA CYS A 246 8.68 2.38 4.24
C CYS A 246 8.46 3.68 5.02
N VAL A 247 8.91 4.79 4.47
CA VAL A 247 8.80 6.14 5.05
C VAL A 247 7.56 6.81 4.49
N GLN A 248 6.64 7.25 5.37
CA GLN A 248 5.34 7.75 4.95
C GLN A 248 5.07 9.15 5.48
N PHE A 249 4.55 9.99 4.60
CA PHE A 249 4.14 11.36 4.90
C PHE A 249 3.00 11.79 3.98
N TYR A 250 2.35 12.88 4.32
CA TYR A 250 1.35 13.55 3.51
C TYR A 250 1.94 14.86 2.99
N VAL A 251 1.74 15.15 1.70
CA VAL A 251 2.02 16.46 1.12
C VAL A 251 0.69 17.11 0.77
N ASN A 252 0.45 18.33 1.24
CA ASN A 252 -0.76 19.06 0.96
C ASN A 252 -0.67 19.87 -0.33
N LYS A 253 -1.79 20.44 -0.79
CA LYS A 253 -1.88 21.23 -2.04
C LYS A 253 -0.97 22.46 -2.07
N VAL A 254 -0.54 22.98 -0.92
CA VAL A 254 0.40 24.12 -0.84
C VAL A 254 1.85 23.71 -0.64
N GLY A 255 2.12 22.39 -0.52
CA GLY A 255 3.47 21.82 -0.42
C GLY A 255 3.96 21.59 1.00
N ASP A 256 3.11 21.80 2.03
CA ASP A 256 3.48 21.45 3.40
C ASP A 256 3.47 19.94 3.61
N ILE A 257 4.36 19.48 4.49
CA ILE A 257 4.57 18.06 4.76
C ILE A 257 4.16 17.73 6.18
N THR A 258 3.33 16.70 6.33
CA THR A 258 2.91 16.09 7.60
C THR A 258 3.43 14.66 7.68
N LEU A 259 4.23 14.33 8.71
CA LEU A 259 4.76 12.97 8.89
C LEU A 259 3.64 12.02 9.33
N ILE A 260 3.59 10.84 8.71
CA ILE A 260 2.66 9.77 9.10
C ILE A 260 3.41 8.71 9.91
N GLY A 261 4.56 8.22 9.44
CA GLY A 261 5.37 7.27 10.17
C GLY A 261 6.42 6.57 9.32
N VAL A 262 7.21 5.72 9.96
CA VAL A 262 8.17 4.84 9.31
C VAL A 262 7.98 3.42 9.80
N THR A 263 7.79 2.48 8.90
CA THR A 263 7.72 1.06 9.20
C THR A 263 8.96 0.34 8.70
N GLN A 264 9.42 -0.64 9.48
CA GLN A 264 10.30 -1.68 8.96
C GLN A 264 9.45 -2.63 8.13
N GLN A 265 9.81 -2.85 6.89
CA GLN A 265 9.09 -3.78 6.02
C GLN A 265 9.47 -5.22 6.38
N LEU A 266 8.45 -6.05 6.56
CA LEU A 266 8.60 -7.49 6.68
C LEU A 266 8.41 -8.08 5.29
N VAL A 267 9.45 -8.73 4.78
CA VAL A 267 9.46 -9.28 3.42
C VAL A 267 9.94 -10.74 3.44
N THR A 268 9.49 -11.52 2.47
CA THR A 268 10.02 -12.87 2.24
C THR A 268 11.45 -12.80 1.67
N PRO A 269 12.21 -13.90 1.66
CA PRO A 269 13.55 -13.94 1.05
C PRO A 269 13.61 -13.62 -0.44
N ASP A 270 12.48 -13.73 -1.15
CA ASP A 270 12.30 -13.33 -2.55
C ASP A 270 11.72 -11.92 -2.73
N GLY A 271 11.55 -11.16 -1.62
CA GLY A 271 11.19 -9.74 -1.64
C GLY A 271 9.71 -9.43 -1.63
N LYS A 272 8.82 -10.41 -1.36
CA LYS A 272 7.38 -10.14 -1.24
C LYS A 272 7.04 -9.53 0.10
N TYR A 273 6.19 -8.51 0.09
CA TYR A 273 5.73 -7.82 1.28
C TYR A 273 4.78 -8.70 2.12
N LEU A 274 5.08 -8.85 3.40
CA LEU A 274 4.29 -9.60 4.39
C LEU A 274 3.60 -8.70 5.41
N GLY A 275 4.09 -7.48 5.59
CA GLY A 275 3.59 -6.57 6.60
C GLY A 275 4.62 -5.53 7.03
N GLY A 276 4.36 -4.89 8.16
CA GLY A 276 5.25 -3.86 8.69
C GLY A 276 5.31 -3.88 10.21
N LEU A 277 6.49 -3.58 10.74
CA LEU A 277 6.74 -3.32 12.15
C LEU A 277 7.01 -1.84 12.35
N ILE A 278 6.39 -1.23 13.35
CA ILE A 278 6.59 0.18 13.71
C ILE A 278 6.91 0.32 15.19
N HIS A 279 7.87 1.19 15.49
CA HIS A 279 8.05 1.78 16.81
C HIS A 279 7.61 3.24 16.69
N TYR A 280 6.47 3.58 17.29
CA TYR A 280 5.83 4.88 17.13
C TYR A 280 6.64 6.07 17.67
N ARG A 281 7.66 5.83 18.51
CA ARG A 281 8.60 6.84 18.98
C ARG A 281 9.90 6.90 18.17
N THR A 282 9.99 6.17 17.05
CA THR A 282 11.18 6.23 16.19
C THR A 282 11.41 7.65 15.69
N ASP A 283 12.64 8.14 15.84
CA ASP A 283 13.07 9.41 15.25
C ASP A 283 13.21 9.25 13.73
N MET A 284 12.45 10.05 12.99
CA MET A 284 12.50 10.07 11.52
C MET A 284 13.53 11.07 10.97
N SER A 285 14.30 11.75 11.82
CA SER A 285 15.19 12.83 11.38
C SER A 285 16.22 12.42 10.33
N LYS A 286 16.67 11.15 10.34
CA LYS A 286 17.60 10.62 9.32
C LYS A 286 16.99 10.60 7.91
N PHE A 287 15.66 10.69 7.77
CA PHE A 287 14.96 10.69 6.49
C PHE A 287 14.52 12.10 6.03
N TYR A 288 14.71 13.14 6.85
CA TYR A 288 14.12 14.47 6.59
C TYR A 288 14.58 15.09 5.27
N GLU A 289 15.83 14.94 4.88
CA GLU A 289 16.33 15.43 3.58
C GLU A 289 15.62 14.73 2.42
N MET A 290 15.44 13.40 2.53
CA MET A 290 14.75 12.63 1.51
C MET A 290 13.26 12.99 1.47
N ILE A 291 12.60 13.11 2.64
CA ILE A 291 11.19 13.52 2.75
C ILE A 291 10.97 14.90 2.09
N ALA A 292 11.85 15.86 2.38
CA ALA A 292 11.76 17.20 1.79
C ALA A 292 11.91 17.17 0.26
N ALA A 293 12.89 16.43 -0.27
CA ALA A 293 13.13 16.33 -1.70
C ALA A 293 11.94 15.66 -2.41
N VAL A 294 11.47 14.53 -1.91
CA VAL A 294 10.33 13.79 -2.48
C VAL A 294 9.04 14.60 -2.40
N GLY A 295 8.78 15.26 -1.25
CA GLY A 295 7.60 16.11 -1.07
C GLY A 295 7.61 17.34 -1.99
N GLN A 296 8.75 18.00 -2.14
CA GLN A 296 8.92 19.11 -3.07
C GLN A 296 8.69 18.67 -4.52
N TYR A 297 9.26 17.54 -4.91
CA TYR A 297 9.04 16.98 -6.25
C TYR A 297 7.55 16.67 -6.48
N ALA A 298 6.88 16.01 -5.54
CA ALA A 298 5.45 15.70 -5.62
C ALA A 298 4.60 16.96 -5.83
N HIS A 299 4.82 17.97 -4.99
CA HIS A 299 4.10 19.24 -5.08
C HIS A 299 4.33 19.94 -6.44
N GLN A 300 5.58 19.98 -6.95
CA GLN A 300 5.90 20.54 -8.25
C GLN A 300 5.20 19.81 -9.41
N GLN A 301 4.89 18.52 -9.24
CA GLN A 301 4.12 17.74 -10.20
C GLN A 301 2.59 17.90 -10.03
N GLY A 302 2.12 18.71 -9.07
CA GLY A 302 0.69 18.89 -8.78
C GLY A 302 0.06 17.73 -8.01
N TYR A 303 0.88 16.87 -7.37
CA TYR A 303 0.41 15.80 -6.50
C TYR A 303 0.14 16.33 -5.09
N PHE A 304 -0.94 15.88 -4.48
CA PHE A 304 -1.21 15.99 -3.04
C PHE A 304 -1.75 14.65 -2.53
N GLY A 305 -1.45 14.33 -1.29
CA GLY A 305 -1.89 13.07 -0.70
C GLY A 305 -0.79 12.32 0.04
N VAL A 306 -1.06 11.06 0.35
CA VAL A 306 -0.11 10.17 1.01
C VAL A 306 1.00 9.76 0.05
N ILE A 307 2.23 9.81 0.53
CA ILE A 307 3.41 9.29 -0.14
C ILE A 307 4.09 8.30 0.79
N GLY A 308 4.42 7.13 0.27
CA GLY A 308 5.35 6.22 0.91
C GLY A 308 6.52 5.94 -0.01
N PHE A 309 7.73 6.00 0.47
CA PHE A 309 8.89 5.58 -0.30
C PHE A 309 9.72 4.57 0.48
N ASP A 310 10.19 3.58 -0.26
CA ASP A 310 10.91 2.46 0.32
C ASP A 310 12.41 2.76 0.32
N VAL A 311 13.04 2.57 1.49
CA VAL A 311 14.45 2.94 1.73
C VAL A 311 15.19 1.74 2.28
N LEU A 312 16.26 1.32 1.60
CA LEU A 312 17.24 0.39 2.15
C LEU A 312 18.34 1.16 2.89
N GLU A 313 18.67 0.68 4.08
CA GLU A 313 19.84 1.11 4.83
C GLU A 313 20.90 0.00 4.77
N ASN A 314 22.11 0.33 4.35
CA ASN A 314 23.20 -0.62 4.34
C ASN A 314 23.97 -0.58 5.68
N LYS A 315 24.94 -1.51 5.86
CA LYS A 315 25.75 -1.59 7.09
C LYS A 315 26.59 -0.33 7.40
N ASP A 316 26.83 0.52 6.41
CA ASP A 316 27.57 1.77 6.55
C ASP A 316 26.65 2.94 6.93
N GLY A 317 25.34 2.69 7.08
CA GLY A 317 24.29 3.67 7.41
C GLY A 317 23.88 4.53 6.21
N GLU A 318 24.25 4.15 5.00
CA GLU A 318 23.81 4.84 3.79
C GLU A 318 22.38 4.45 3.44
N LEU A 319 21.59 5.44 3.05
CA LEU A 319 20.16 5.28 2.71
C LEU A 319 19.97 5.37 1.20
N TYR A 320 19.25 4.40 0.65
CA TYR A 320 18.94 4.33 -0.78
C TYR A 320 17.43 4.19 -0.98
N ALA A 321 16.80 5.18 -1.63
CA ALA A 321 15.42 5.02 -2.09
C ALA A 321 15.37 3.98 -3.22
N ILE A 322 14.47 2.99 -3.09
CA ILE A 322 14.37 1.88 -4.05
C ILE A 322 13.01 1.79 -4.75
N ASP A 323 12.00 2.44 -4.19
CA ASP A 323 10.65 2.58 -4.73
C ASP A 323 9.97 3.83 -4.18
N ALA A 324 9.02 4.39 -4.93
CA ALA A 324 8.23 5.53 -4.50
C ALA A 324 6.75 5.29 -4.82
N ASN A 325 5.95 5.28 -3.77
CA ASN A 325 4.54 4.97 -3.80
C ASN A 325 3.73 6.24 -3.53
N PHE A 326 3.31 6.94 -4.58
CA PHE A 326 2.46 8.14 -4.49
C PHE A 326 0.99 7.73 -4.29
N ARG A 327 0.72 7.09 -3.17
CA ARG A 327 -0.58 6.53 -2.79
C ARG A 327 -0.61 6.11 -1.32
N VAL A 328 -1.80 5.75 -0.84
CA VAL A 328 -1.93 4.98 0.41
C VAL A 328 -1.18 3.65 0.28
N ASN A 329 -0.36 3.32 1.25
CA ASN A 329 0.49 2.13 1.28
C ASN A 329 -0.12 1.01 2.14
N GLY A 330 0.43 -0.19 2.03
CA GLY A 330 -0.02 -1.35 2.81
C GLY A 330 -0.01 -1.11 4.32
N SER A 331 1.00 -0.39 4.81
CA SER A 331 1.17 -0.05 6.23
C SER A 331 0.62 1.33 6.64
N THR A 332 -0.02 2.09 5.74
CA THR A 332 -0.59 3.39 6.11
C THR A 332 -1.63 3.28 7.24
N PRO A 333 -2.57 2.31 7.23
CA PRO A 333 -3.50 2.13 8.34
C PRO A 333 -2.81 1.91 9.69
N LEU A 334 -1.68 1.18 9.72
CA LEU A 334 -0.85 1.00 10.91
C LEU A 334 -0.25 2.32 11.39
N CYS A 335 0.32 3.12 10.48
CA CYS A 335 0.95 4.39 10.81
C CYS A 335 -0.07 5.42 11.34
N LEU A 336 -1.29 5.45 10.80
CA LEU A 336 -2.37 6.34 11.24
C LEU A 336 -2.80 6.07 12.69
N GLN A 337 -2.57 4.87 13.23
CA GLN A 337 -2.93 4.54 14.61
C GLN A 337 -1.96 5.10 15.67
N ARG A 338 -0.90 5.81 15.24
CA ARG A 338 0.16 6.32 16.11
C ARG A 338 -0.38 7.06 17.34
N HIS A 339 -1.21 8.08 17.14
CA HIS A 339 -1.72 8.89 18.24
C HIS A 339 -2.55 8.05 19.23
N ARG A 340 -3.53 7.33 18.73
CA ARG A 340 -4.43 6.48 19.50
C ARG A 340 -3.68 5.40 20.31
N LEU A 341 -2.74 4.70 19.67
CA LEU A 341 -2.01 3.62 20.32
C LEU A 341 -1.01 4.14 21.38
N LEU A 342 -0.37 5.28 21.13
CA LEU A 342 0.49 5.92 22.13
C LEU A 342 -0.28 6.36 23.37
N GLU A 343 -1.53 6.86 23.23
CA GLU A 343 -2.41 7.19 24.37
C GLU A 343 -2.76 5.96 25.20
N LEU A 344 -2.80 4.78 24.60
CA LEU A 344 -3.00 3.48 25.26
C LEU A 344 -1.71 2.86 25.81
N GLY A 345 -0.57 3.57 25.71
CA GLY A 345 0.73 3.04 26.13
C GLY A 345 1.32 1.99 25.17
N LYS A 346 0.76 1.83 23.96
CA LYS A 346 1.24 0.88 22.95
C LYS A 346 2.25 1.57 22.03
N GLU A 347 3.54 1.30 22.21
CA GLU A 347 4.62 1.97 21.46
C GLU A 347 5.12 1.16 20.26
N VAL A 348 4.83 -0.13 20.23
CA VAL A 348 5.25 -1.04 19.16
C VAL A 348 4.04 -1.73 18.57
N ALA A 349 4.00 -1.80 17.24
CA ALA A 349 2.92 -2.49 16.55
C ALA A 349 3.41 -3.21 15.30
N LYS A 350 2.84 -4.37 15.02
CA LYS A 350 3.10 -5.19 13.83
C LYS A 350 1.81 -5.40 13.06
N TYR A 351 1.80 -5.00 11.80
CA TYR A 351 0.74 -5.30 10.84
C TYR A 351 1.09 -6.53 10.01
N SER A 352 0.12 -7.40 9.79
CA SER A 352 0.18 -8.45 8.77
C SER A 352 -1.15 -8.61 8.03
N SER A 353 -1.06 -8.93 6.74
CA SER A 353 -2.19 -9.27 5.87
C SER A 353 -2.48 -10.78 5.79
N ASP A 354 -1.70 -11.59 6.52
CA ASP A 354 -1.65 -13.04 6.34
C ASP A 354 -2.06 -13.83 7.59
N TYR A 355 -2.79 -13.20 8.51
CA TYR A 355 -3.38 -13.97 9.61
C TYR A 355 -4.56 -14.80 9.13
N ARG A 356 -4.67 -15.98 9.71
CA ARG A 356 -5.78 -16.90 9.50
C ARG A 356 -6.17 -17.58 10.79
N MET A 357 -7.47 -17.77 11.00
CA MET A 357 -8.00 -18.53 12.13
C MET A 357 -9.17 -19.39 11.67
N ASP A 358 -9.26 -20.64 12.19
CA ASP A 358 -10.39 -21.51 11.92
C ASP A 358 -11.64 -21.01 12.66
N GLY A 359 -12.78 -21.01 11.98
CA GLY A 359 -14.06 -20.56 12.50
C GLY A 359 -14.64 -19.35 11.75
N THR A 360 -15.85 -18.97 12.17
CA THR A 360 -16.55 -17.75 11.69
C THR A 360 -15.96 -16.52 12.36
N PHE A 361 -16.14 -15.36 11.76
CA PHE A 361 -15.67 -14.10 12.33
C PHE A 361 -16.28 -13.83 13.71
N GLU A 362 -17.56 -14.15 13.90
CA GLU A 362 -18.24 -14.06 15.21
C GLU A 362 -17.53 -14.93 16.27
N SER A 363 -17.20 -16.17 15.95
CA SER A 363 -16.48 -17.06 16.88
C SER A 363 -15.09 -16.56 17.23
N ILE A 364 -14.42 -15.90 16.29
CA ILE A 364 -13.10 -15.29 16.49
C ILE A 364 -13.20 -14.07 17.42
N LEU A 365 -14.19 -13.21 17.24
CA LEU A 365 -14.43 -12.08 18.14
C LEU A 365 -14.66 -12.55 19.59
N VAL A 366 -15.39 -13.66 19.78
CA VAL A 366 -15.61 -14.25 21.11
C VAL A 366 -14.31 -14.82 21.68
N ASN A 367 -13.54 -15.57 20.88
CA ASN A 367 -12.32 -16.24 21.33
C ASN A 367 -11.19 -15.23 21.67
N LEU A 368 -11.06 -14.17 20.89
CA LEU A 368 -10.02 -13.14 21.07
C LEU A 368 -10.52 -11.92 21.86
N LYS A 369 -11.74 -11.96 22.42
CA LYS A 369 -12.34 -10.83 23.12
C LYS A 369 -11.41 -10.11 24.09
N PRO A 370 -10.65 -10.81 24.99
CA PRO A 370 -9.77 -10.13 25.93
C PRO A 370 -8.65 -9.32 25.24
N GLU A 371 -8.08 -9.84 24.14
CA GLU A 371 -7.03 -9.16 23.38
C GLU A 371 -7.56 -7.98 22.59
N LEU A 372 -8.77 -8.12 22.04
CA LEU A 372 -9.46 -7.06 21.32
C LEU A 372 -9.85 -5.90 22.26
N GLU A 373 -10.39 -6.19 23.45
CA GLU A 373 -10.75 -5.20 24.46
C GLU A 373 -9.53 -4.43 25.00
N ARG A 374 -8.38 -5.09 25.18
CA ARG A 374 -7.13 -4.44 25.57
C ARG A 374 -6.42 -3.77 24.40
N GLN A 375 -6.93 -3.93 23.19
CA GLN A 375 -6.28 -3.49 21.95
C GLN A 375 -4.86 -4.07 21.77
N ASP A 376 -4.62 -5.27 22.30
CA ASP A 376 -3.43 -6.07 22.03
C ASP A 376 -3.43 -6.59 20.61
N PHE A 377 -4.64 -6.80 20.06
CA PHE A 377 -4.89 -7.13 18.66
C PHE A 377 -6.03 -6.28 18.08
N THR A 378 -5.85 -5.76 16.89
CA THR A 378 -6.85 -4.96 16.18
C THR A 378 -7.08 -5.57 14.80
N ILE A 379 -8.35 -5.79 14.42
CA ILE A 379 -8.75 -6.36 13.13
C ILE A 379 -9.12 -5.23 12.17
N LEU A 380 -8.35 -5.11 11.08
CA LEU A 380 -8.61 -4.14 10.01
C LEU A 380 -9.50 -4.72 8.91
N SER A 381 -9.41 -6.02 8.67
CA SER A 381 -10.21 -6.71 7.66
C SER A 381 -10.37 -8.17 8.03
N ALA A 382 -11.53 -8.75 7.77
CA ALA A 382 -11.83 -10.15 8.03
C ALA A 382 -12.74 -10.72 6.93
N LEU A 383 -12.33 -11.83 6.31
CA LEU A 383 -13.09 -12.49 5.25
C LEU A 383 -13.25 -13.98 5.54
N GLU A 384 -14.47 -14.40 5.78
CA GLU A 384 -14.81 -15.82 5.94
C GLU A 384 -14.70 -16.57 4.63
N LYS A 385 -14.11 -17.77 4.70
CA LYS A 385 -13.98 -18.69 3.56
C LYS A 385 -14.32 -20.10 3.97
N VAL A 386 -14.71 -20.89 2.98
CA VAL A 386 -14.97 -22.32 3.15
C VAL A 386 -13.96 -23.11 2.32
N LYS A 387 -13.25 -24.02 2.98
CA LYS A 387 -12.37 -24.99 2.29
C LYS A 387 -12.61 -26.39 2.85
N TYR A 388 -12.94 -27.33 1.97
CA TYR A 388 -13.27 -28.73 2.35
C TYR A 388 -14.36 -28.84 3.42
N GLY A 389 -15.37 -27.97 3.37
CA GLY A 389 -16.48 -27.94 4.33
C GLY A 389 -16.16 -27.34 5.70
N LYS A 390 -14.95 -26.83 5.91
CA LYS A 390 -14.54 -26.11 7.11
C LYS A 390 -14.50 -24.60 6.85
N ILE A 391 -15.04 -23.85 7.81
CA ILE A 391 -14.99 -22.38 7.78
C ILE A 391 -13.67 -21.94 8.41
N TYR A 392 -13.01 -20.97 7.80
CA TYR A 392 -11.90 -20.21 8.33
C TYR A 392 -12.01 -18.75 7.92
N THR A 393 -11.41 -17.87 8.72
CA THR A 393 -11.38 -16.44 8.45
C THR A 393 -9.95 -15.98 8.17
N GLU A 394 -9.76 -15.30 7.04
CA GLU A 394 -8.54 -14.57 6.72
C GLU A 394 -8.63 -13.16 7.31
N ILE A 395 -7.59 -12.71 8.00
CA ILE A 395 -7.59 -11.49 8.78
C ILE A 395 -6.39 -10.61 8.42
N TYR A 396 -6.66 -9.32 8.23
CA TYR A 396 -5.63 -8.28 8.27
C TYR A 396 -5.66 -7.66 9.64
N GLY A 397 -4.57 -7.70 10.36
CA GLY A 397 -4.56 -7.32 11.76
C GLY A 397 -3.29 -6.61 12.22
N ILE A 398 -3.41 -5.94 13.35
CA ILE A 398 -2.32 -5.25 14.04
C ILE A 398 -2.18 -5.86 15.43
N VAL A 399 -1.00 -6.40 15.75
CA VAL A 399 -0.61 -6.78 17.11
C VAL A 399 0.17 -5.63 17.73
N THR A 400 -0.10 -5.29 18.98
CA THR A 400 0.50 -4.14 19.66
C THR A 400 1.08 -4.53 21.02
N GLY A 401 2.04 -3.73 21.49
CA GLY A 401 2.63 -3.85 22.83
C GLY A 401 3.30 -2.54 23.24
N GLU A 402 3.64 -2.42 24.52
CA GLU A 402 4.46 -1.33 25.04
C GLU A 402 5.91 -1.48 24.54
N THR A 403 6.41 -2.73 24.51
CA THR A 403 7.75 -3.07 24.01
C THR A 403 7.67 -4.11 22.89
N LEU A 404 8.78 -4.31 22.19
CA LEU A 404 8.89 -5.35 21.17
C LEU A 404 8.69 -6.75 21.76
N GLU A 405 9.27 -7.01 22.93
CA GLU A 405 9.17 -8.29 23.63
C GLU A 405 7.72 -8.56 24.06
N GLU A 406 7.01 -7.56 24.58
CA GLU A 406 5.60 -7.69 24.92
C GLU A 406 4.75 -7.97 23.68
N MET A 407 4.93 -7.19 22.61
CA MET A 407 4.21 -7.39 21.35
C MET A 407 4.42 -8.82 20.81
N GLN A 408 5.68 -9.31 20.85
CA GLN A 408 6.00 -10.69 20.42
C GLN A 408 5.36 -11.74 21.33
N SER A 409 5.31 -11.49 22.64
CA SER A 409 4.64 -12.39 23.61
C SER A 409 3.13 -12.45 23.35
N ILE A 410 2.51 -11.31 23.03
CA ILE A 410 1.09 -11.22 22.64
C ILE A 410 0.86 -11.99 21.34
N GLU A 411 1.70 -11.79 20.32
CA GLU A 411 1.58 -12.53 19.06
C GLU A 411 1.68 -14.05 19.29
N HIS A 412 2.58 -14.48 20.14
CA HIS A 412 2.69 -15.90 20.50
C HIS A 412 1.43 -16.43 21.20
N SER A 413 0.88 -15.65 22.14
CA SER A 413 -0.38 -16.01 22.82
C SER A 413 -1.57 -16.09 21.84
N LEU A 414 -1.63 -15.19 20.85
CA LEU A 414 -2.64 -15.24 19.79
C LEU A 414 -2.48 -16.49 18.92
N HIS A 415 -1.23 -16.88 18.65
CA HIS A 415 -0.92 -18.12 17.92
C HIS A 415 -1.41 -19.36 18.69
N ASP A 416 -1.20 -19.42 20.02
CA ASP A 416 -1.69 -20.51 20.87
C ASP A 416 -3.22 -20.60 20.88
N LYS A 417 -3.92 -19.50 20.63
CA LYS A 417 -5.38 -19.44 20.45
C LYS A 417 -5.85 -19.80 19.04
N GLY A 418 -4.93 -20.09 18.13
CA GLY A 418 -5.21 -20.53 16.77
C GLY A 418 -5.12 -19.46 15.69
N LEU A 419 -4.73 -18.22 16.01
CA LEU A 419 -4.42 -17.20 15.00
C LEU A 419 -3.05 -17.47 14.40
N GLN A 420 -2.99 -17.88 13.14
CA GLN A 420 -1.75 -18.30 12.48
C GLN A 420 -1.36 -17.35 11.34
N LEU A 421 -0.06 -17.14 11.15
CA LEU A 421 0.49 -16.58 9.90
C LEU A 421 0.55 -17.70 8.86
N VAL A 422 0.07 -17.42 7.63
CA VAL A 422 -0.08 -18.43 6.56
C VAL A 422 1.07 -18.37 5.55
N SER A 423 1.86 -17.29 5.52
CA SER A 423 3.01 -17.07 4.65
C SER A 423 4.32 -17.62 5.19
#